data_29d2138d440be24a890b89727e3b94e0
#
_entry.id   29d2138d440be24a890b89727e3b94e0
#
_cell.length_a   1.000
_cell.length_b   1.000
_cell.length_c   1.000
_cell.angle_alpha   90.00
_cell.angle_beta   90.00
_cell.angle_gamma   90.00
#
_symmetry.space_group_name_H-M   'P 1'
#
loop_
_entity.id
_entity.type
_entity.pdbx_description
1 polymer ?
#
loop_
_entity_poly.entity_id
_entity_poly.type
_entity_poly.pdbx_seq_one_letter_code
_entity_poly.pdbx_strand_id
1 'polypeptide(L)'
;MDAMPGYQLNMDSVIRKALGLVLVFIAGMAHGQTSSAESDMLETTRHWLDQAVSSVRSSGSSALKMEVILGTLDSRLRLAPCNRVEPFLPPGSRLWGRTRMGLRCADGAARWSVFLPVTVKAYGLAWVIKGNMAAGSVLTPDDVMEAEVDWAEDSGAVVIDPALWVGQVATRGLVTGQVLRQGMFRPAQVFQAGAQVRVVAQGAGFQIMSDGQALSAGVVGQPARVKMDNGRIMTGVVLDTRTVKIEI
;
A
#
# COMPACT_ATOMS: atom_id res chain seq x y z
N MET A 1 -52.56 86.83 17.72
CA MET A 1 -51.55 86.97 16.64
C MET A 1 -50.29 86.36 17.17
N ASP A 2 -50.18 85.07 17.05
CA ASP A 2 -49.09 84.30 17.70
C ASP A 2 -48.08 83.86 16.66
N ALA A 3 -46.83 84.24 16.90
CA ALA A 3 -45.69 83.87 16.05
C ALA A 3 -45.23 82.46 16.37
N MET A 4 -45.14 81.61 15.34
CA MET A 4 -44.56 80.27 15.42
C MET A 4 -43.04 80.33 15.54
N PRO A 5 -42.40 79.53 16.44
CA PRO A 5 -40.94 79.42 16.51
C PRO A 5 -40.39 78.55 15.40
N GLY A 6 -39.40 79.08 14.66
CA GLY A 6 -38.67 78.37 13.60
C GLY A 6 -37.81 77.24 14.14
N TYR A 7 -38.00 76.03 13.59
CA TYR A 7 -37.18 74.84 13.83
C TYR A 7 -35.91 74.92 13.01
N GLN A 8 -34.79 75.29 13.62
CA GLN A 8 -33.46 75.21 12.99
C GLN A 8 -32.94 73.78 13.15
N LEU A 9 -32.97 72.98 12.09
CA LEU A 9 -32.31 71.70 12.01
C LEU A 9 -30.80 71.87 11.94
N ASN A 10 -30.17 71.45 13.00
CA ASN A 10 -28.72 71.52 13.15
C ASN A 10 -28.04 70.49 12.19
N MET A 11 -27.70 70.92 10.97
CA MET A 11 -27.20 70.13 9.86
C MET A 11 -25.81 69.50 10.16
N ASP A 12 -25.05 70.09 11.08
CA ASP A 12 -23.73 69.60 11.48
C ASP A 12 -23.75 68.27 12.27
N SER A 13 -24.85 67.99 13.00
CA SER A 13 -25.04 66.75 13.75
C SER A 13 -25.36 65.54 12.85
N VAL A 14 -26.02 65.76 11.73
CA VAL A 14 -26.39 64.69 10.76
C VAL A 14 -25.17 64.30 9.92
N ILE A 15 -24.30 65.24 9.53
CA ILE A 15 -23.11 65.00 8.72
C ILE A 15 -22.07 64.20 9.53
N ARG A 16 -21.86 64.51 10.83
CA ARG A 16 -20.91 63.79 11.69
C ARG A 16 -21.34 62.34 11.99
N LYS A 17 -22.64 62.09 12.06
CA LYS A 17 -23.17 60.72 12.26
C LYS A 17 -23.11 59.88 10.97
N ALA A 18 -23.29 60.49 9.80
CA ALA A 18 -23.16 59.79 8.52
C ALA A 18 -21.71 59.43 8.19
N LEU A 19 -20.73 60.31 8.55
CA LEU A 19 -19.30 60.04 8.31
C LEU A 19 -18.75 58.94 9.24
N GLY A 20 -19.29 58.80 10.46
CA GLY A 20 -18.91 57.75 11.40
C GLY A 20 -19.41 56.36 10.99
N LEU A 21 -20.54 56.28 10.29
CA LEU A 21 -21.14 54.98 9.86
C LEU A 21 -20.43 54.42 8.62
N VAL A 22 -19.85 55.25 7.76
CA VAL A 22 -19.12 54.82 6.54
C VAL A 22 -17.74 54.25 6.90
N LEU A 23 -17.08 54.75 7.96
CA LEU A 23 -15.74 54.25 8.37
C LEU A 23 -15.77 52.90 9.06
N VAL A 24 -16.89 52.43 9.62
CA VAL A 24 -17.02 51.11 10.27
C VAL A 24 -17.28 49.99 9.23
N PHE A 25 -17.78 50.32 8.03
CA PHE A 25 -18.09 49.30 7.01
C PHE A 25 -16.88 48.89 6.13
N ILE A 26 -15.75 49.55 6.19
CA ILE A 26 -14.56 49.24 5.37
C ILE A 26 -13.60 48.25 6.06
N ALA A 27 -13.76 48.03 7.39
CA ALA A 27 -12.86 47.14 8.15
C ALA A 27 -13.25 45.64 8.10
N GLY A 28 -14.34 45.28 7.40
CA GLY A 28 -14.93 43.89 7.46
C GLY A 28 -14.55 42.97 6.32
N MET A 29 -13.74 43.35 5.31
CA MET A 29 -13.53 42.52 4.10
C MET A 29 -12.13 41.90 3.94
N ALA A 30 -11.32 41.80 4.99
CA ALA A 30 -9.97 41.27 4.86
C ALA A 30 -9.77 39.83 5.30
N HIS A 31 -10.82 39.01 5.58
CA HIS A 31 -10.67 37.67 6.12
C HIS A 31 -11.05 36.53 5.16
N GLY A 32 -11.35 36.79 3.89
CA GLY A 32 -11.85 35.79 2.95
C GLY A 32 -10.84 35.15 1.98
N GLN A 33 -9.58 35.58 1.94
CA GLN A 33 -8.67 35.17 0.84
C GLN A 33 -7.71 34.02 1.17
N THR A 34 -7.55 33.61 2.42
CA THR A 34 -6.65 32.50 2.78
C THR A 34 -7.30 31.13 2.57
N SER A 35 -8.61 31.02 2.65
CA SER A 35 -9.34 29.75 2.46
C SER A 35 -9.46 29.30 1.00
N SER A 36 -9.48 30.24 0.05
CA SER A 36 -9.60 29.91 -1.39
C SER A 36 -8.30 29.33 -1.96
N ALA A 37 -7.15 29.90 -1.61
CA ALA A 37 -5.85 29.41 -2.12
C ALA A 37 -5.49 28.01 -1.61
N GLU A 38 -5.89 27.66 -0.40
CA GLU A 38 -5.68 26.32 0.16
C GLU A 38 -6.60 25.29 -0.51
N SER A 39 -7.88 25.64 -0.74
CA SER A 39 -8.81 24.76 -1.45
C SER A 39 -8.37 24.50 -2.90
N ASP A 40 -7.92 25.52 -3.64
CA ASP A 40 -7.44 25.39 -5.01
C ASP A 40 -6.18 24.52 -5.10
N MET A 41 -5.28 24.65 -4.13
CA MET A 41 -4.09 23.80 -4.03
C MET A 41 -4.47 22.33 -3.79
N LEU A 42 -5.41 22.04 -2.89
CA LEU A 42 -5.86 20.68 -2.60
C LEU A 42 -6.61 20.07 -3.80
N GLU A 43 -7.40 20.85 -4.53
CA GLU A 43 -8.12 20.39 -5.72
C GLU A 43 -7.14 20.05 -6.86
N THR A 44 -6.18 20.92 -7.14
CA THR A 44 -5.10 20.68 -8.11
C THR A 44 -4.32 19.41 -7.74
N THR A 45 -4.02 19.24 -6.46
CA THR A 45 -3.32 18.06 -5.92
C THR A 45 -4.13 16.79 -6.11
N ARG A 46 -5.43 16.83 -5.81
CA ARG A 46 -6.35 15.70 -6.00
C ARG A 46 -6.43 15.29 -7.46
N HIS A 47 -6.64 16.25 -8.35
CA HIS A 47 -6.71 15.98 -9.80
C HIS A 47 -5.42 15.32 -10.33
N TRP A 48 -4.26 15.82 -9.92
CA TRP A 48 -2.96 15.21 -10.28
C TRP A 48 -2.85 13.76 -9.76
N LEU A 49 -3.27 13.50 -8.51
CA LEU A 49 -3.24 12.17 -7.91
C LEU A 49 -4.19 11.21 -8.64
N ASP A 50 -5.38 11.63 -8.98
CA ASP A 50 -6.35 10.82 -9.71
C ASP A 50 -5.81 10.41 -11.08
N GLN A 51 -5.12 11.30 -11.78
CA GLN A 51 -4.44 10.99 -13.03
C GLN A 51 -3.27 10.01 -12.82
N ALA A 52 -2.43 10.25 -11.80
CA ALA A 52 -1.29 9.41 -11.51
C ALA A 52 -1.72 7.98 -11.09
N VAL A 53 -2.77 7.85 -10.29
CA VAL A 53 -3.34 6.55 -9.88
C VAL A 53 -4.01 5.84 -11.03
N SER A 54 -4.70 6.56 -11.93
CA SER A 54 -5.32 5.95 -13.11
C SER A 54 -4.28 5.33 -14.05
N SER A 55 -3.10 5.94 -14.18
CA SER A 55 -2.00 5.39 -14.97
C SER A 55 -1.41 4.10 -14.36
N VAL A 56 -1.35 4.00 -13.03
CA VAL A 56 -0.92 2.77 -12.33
C VAL A 56 -1.95 1.65 -12.53
N ARG A 57 -3.24 1.98 -12.49
CA ARG A 57 -4.34 1.02 -12.72
C ARG A 57 -4.28 0.39 -14.11
N SER A 58 -3.96 1.17 -15.13
CA SER A 58 -3.90 0.67 -16.53
C SER A 58 -2.69 -0.23 -16.81
N SER A 59 -1.65 -0.20 -15.99
CA SER A 59 -0.43 -1.00 -16.16
C SER A 59 -0.43 -2.33 -15.38
N GLY A 60 -1.42 -2.57 -14.51
CA GLY A 60 -1.51 -3.77 -13.67
C GLY A 60 -2.43 -4.84 -14.23
N SER A 61 -2.07 -6.12 -14.10
CA SER A 61 -2.88 -7.27 -14.55
C SER A 61 -4.11 -7.57 -13.68
N SER A 62 -4.29 -6.90 -12.55
CA SER A 62 -5.45 -7.04 -11.67
C SER A 62 -6.15 -5.69 -11.51
N ALA A 63 -7.46 -5.67 -11.77
CA ALA A 63 -8.28 -4.45 -11.62
C ALA A 63 -8.50 -4.12 -10.13
N LEU A 64 -7.50 -3.51 -9.48
CA LEU A 64 -7.63 -3.03 -8.11
C LEU A 64 -8.45 -1.75 -8.06
N LYS A 65 -9.34 -1.66 -7.07
CA LYS A 65 -10.08 -0.43 -6.75
C LYS A 65 -9.18 0.46 -5.90
N MET A 66 -8.70 1.55 -6.49
CA MET A 66 -7.82 2.49 -5.82
C MET A 66 -8.63 3.59 -5.12
N GLU A 67 -8.23 3.93 -3.90
CA GLU A 67 -8.76 5.03 -3.10
C GLU A 67 -7.60 5.88 -2.59
N VAL A 68 -7.71 7.20 -2.79
CA VAL A 68 -6.67 8.15 -2.36
C VAL A 68 -7.22 9.02 -1.23
N ILE A 69 -6.53 9.03 -0.11
CA ILE A 69 -6.83 9.84 1.06
C ILE A 69 -5.71 10.87 1.22
N LEU A 70 -6.05 12.14 1.07
CA LEU A 70 -5.15 13.25 1.35
C LEU A 70 -5.12 13.52 2.86
N GLY A 71 -3.93 13.63 3.41
CA GLY A 71 -3.75 14.16 4.75
C GLY A 71 -3.78 15.69 4.77
N THR A 72 -3.45 16.27 5.90
CA THR A 72 -3.37 17.72 6.09
C THR A 72 -1.92 18.17 6.20
N LEU A 73 -1.62 19.37 5.75
CA LEU A 73 -0.35 20.04 6.02
C LEU A 73 -0.28 20.43 7.52
N ASP A 74 0.93 20.53 8.06
CA ASP A 74 1.13 21.02 9.42
C ASP A 74 0.60 22.46 9.50
N SER A 75 -0.35 22.73 10.39
CA SER A 75 -0.99 24.03 10.58
C SER A 75 -0.01 25.13 11.02
N ARG A 76 1.18 24.75 11.48
CA ARG A 76 2.26 25.68 11.83
C ARG A 76 3.04 26.21 10.63
N LEU A 77 2.90 25.59 9.47
CA LEU A 77 3.54 26.04 8.25
C LEU A 77 2.95 27.39 7.82
N ARG A 78 3.84 28.35 7.57
CA ARG A 78 3.50 29.65 7.02
C ARG A 78 4.04 29.71 5.59
N LEU A 79 3.25 29.24 4.63
CA LEU A 79 3.63 29.25 3.23
C LEU A 79 3.39 30.64 2.63
N ALA A 80 4.37 31.15 1.86
CA ALA A 80 4.17 32.37 1.10
C ALA A 80 3.12 32.16 0.01
N PRO A 81 2.37 33.19 -0.40
CA PRO A 81 1.43 33.12 -1.51
C PRO A 81 2.09 32.57 -2.78
N CYS A 82 1.39 31.69 -3.49
CA CYS A 82 1.89 31.02 -4.68
C CYS A 82 0.81 30.98 -5.76
N ASN A 83 1.13 31.46 -6.97
CA ASN A 83 0.22 31.45 -8.11
C ASN A 83 0.13 30.08 -8.79
N ARG A 84 1.21 29.26 -8.70
CA ARG A 84 1.26 27.93 -9.32
C ARG A 84 1.97 26.94 -8.42
N VAL A 85 1.18 26.04 -7.83
CA VAL A 85 1.68 24.91 -7.04
C VAL A 85 1.80 23.67 -7.95
N GLU A 86 2.97 23.04 -7.94
CA GLU A 86 3.25 21.84 -8.70
C GLU A 86 3.39 20.64 -7.77
N PRO A 87 2.46 19.66 -7.85
CA PRO A 87 2.61 18.38 -7.18
C PRO A 87 3.71 17.54 -7.82
N PHE A 88 4.47 16.80 -7.03
CA PHE A 88 5.46 15.85 -7.52
C PHE A 88 5.60 14.65 -6.59
N LEU A 89 6.03 13.51 -7.14
CA LEU A 89 6.36 12.35 -6.35
C LEU A 89 7.86 12.36 -6.04
N PRO A 90 8.27 12.31 -4.75
CA PRO A 90 9.68 12.25 -4.39
C PRO A 90 10.37 11.01 -4.98
N PRO A 91 11.65 11.08 -5.36
CA PRO A 91 12.40 9.93 -5.86
C PRO A 91 12.32 8.74 -4.90
N GLY A 92 12.06 7.54 -5.44
CA GLY A 92 11.92 6.32 -4.66
C GLY A 92 10.57 6.15 -3.94
N SER A 93 9.68 7.15 -3.96
CA SER A 93 8.30 7.03 -3.45
C SER A 93 7.41 6.34 -4.48
N ARG A 94 6.39 5.63 -3.98
CA ARG A 94 5.33 5.00 -4.79
C ARG A 94 3.97 5.42 -4.28
N LEU A 95 2.98 5.50 -5.17
CA LEU A 95 1.57 5.71 -4.82
C LEU A 95 0.95 4.40 -4.33
N TRP A 96 1.36 3.97 -3.13
CA TRP A 96 0.98 2.71 -2.52
C TRP A 96 1.09 2.77 -1.01
N GLY A 97 -0.02 2.48 -0.30
CA GLY A 97 -0.07 2.56 1.15
C GLY A 97 0.15 3.98 1.67
N ARG A 98 0.74 4.09 2.84
CA ARG A 98 1.12 5.39 3.43
C ARG A 98 2.36 5.92 2.74
N THR A 99 2.21 7.06 2.10
CA THR A 99 3.28 7.74 1.37
C THR A 99 3.19 9.25 1.58
N ARG A 100 4.03 10.01 0.90
CA ARG A 100 3.99 11.48 0.88
C ARG A 100 4.28 11.96 -0.52
N MET A 101 3.59 13.00 -0.91
CA MET A 101 3.88 13.73 -2.14
C MET A 101 4.48 15.08 -1.81
N GLY A 102 5.30 15.59 -2.69
CA GLY A 102 5.83 16.94 -2.61
C GLY A 102 4.89 17.92 -3.29
N LEU A 103 4.79 19.13 -2.73
CA LEU A 103 4.17 20.29 -3.32
C LEU A 103 5.23 21.40 -3.37
N ARG A 104 5.46 22.00 -4.51
CA ARG A 104 6.40 23.10 -4.66
C ARG A 104 5.74 24.30 -5.32
N CYS A 105 6.14 25.47 -4.88
CA CYS A 105 5.76 26.72 -5.54
C CYS A 105 6.68 26.96 -6.74
N ALA A 106 6.12 26.92 -7.94
CA ALA A 106 6.83 27.22 -9.18
C ALA A 106 6.75 28.69 -9.56
N ASP A 107 5.67 29.38 -9.18
CA ASP A 107 5.44 30.79 -9.45
C ASP A 107 4.86 31.48 -8.21
N GLY A 108 5.65 32.35 -7.58
CA GLY A 108 5.28 33.09 -6.36
C GLY A 108 6.42 34.00 -5.87
N ALA A 109 6.10 34.79 -4.87
CA ALA A 109 7.03 35.74 -4.26
C ALA A 109 8.23 35.05 -3.57
N ALA A 110 8.02 33.83 -3.08
CA ALA A 110 9.06 32.99 -2.50
C ALA A 110 8.87 31.54 -2.96
N ARG A 111 9.99 30.87 -3.28
CA ARG A 111 9.97 29.44 -3.59
C ARG A 111 9.93 28.63 -2.30
N TRP A 112 9.01 27.69 -2.20
CA TRP A 112 8.90 26.75 -1.10
C TRP A 112 8.61 25.34 -1.62
N SER A 113 8.92 24.34 -0.81
CA SER A 113 8.56 22.95 -1.05
C SER A 113 8.17 22.30 0.28
N VAL A 114 7.06 21.60 0.29
CA VAL A 114 6.52 20.92 1.46
C VAL A 114 6.06 19.51 1.09
N PHE A 115 5.88 18.64 2.09
CA PHE A 115 5.39 17.31 1.88
C PHE A 115 3.99 17.15 2.48
N LEU A 116 3.06 16.66 1.67
CA LEU A 116 1.70 16.32 2.07
C LEU A 116 1.62 14.80 2.31
N PRO A 117 1.16 14.33 3.49
CA PRO A 117 0.88 12.93 3.70
C PRO A 117 -0.25 12.46 2.78
N VAL A 118 -0.07 11.28 2.17
CA VAL A 118 -1.07 10.66 1.29
C VAL A 118 -1.17 9.19 1.67
N THR A 119 -2.38 8.65 1.71
CA THR A 119 -2.61 7.21 1.83
C THR A 119 -3.31 6.73 0.56
N VAL A 120 -2.69 5.78 -0.13
CA VAL A 120 -3.26 5.15 -1.32
C VAL A 120 -3.63 3.72 -0.94
N LYS A 121 -4.93 3.44 -0.87
CA LYS A 121 -5.47 2.10 -0.65
C LYS A 121 -5.72 1.42 -1.99
N ALA A 122 -5.55 0.10 -2.02
CA ALA A 122 -5.72 -0.70 -3.22
C ALA A 122 -6.53 -1.95 -2.88
N TYR A 123 -7.83 -1.89 -3.11
CA TYR A 123 -8.74 -3.00 -2.78
C TYR A 123 -8.79 -4.03 -3.90
N GLY A 124 -8.69 -5.29 -3.51
CA GLY A 124 -8.82 -6.44 -4.40
C GLY A 124 -9.10 -7.72 -3.63
N LEU A 125 -9.51 -8.75 -4.35
CA LEU A 125 -9.73 -10.07 -3.76
C LEU A 125 -8.40 -10.69 -3.35
N ALA A 126 -8.37 -11.28 -2.15
CA ALA A 126 -7.23 -12.00 -1.63
C ALA A 126 -7.68 -13.09 -0.65
N TRP A 127 -6.75 -14.01 -0.35
CA TRP A 127 -6.96 -15.04 0.64
C TRP A 127 -6.72 -14.50 2.04
N VAL A 128 -7.68 -14.75 2.93
CA VAL A 128 -7.67 -14.30 4.34
C VAL A 128 -7.82 -15.51 5.24
N ILE A 129 -7.04 -15.56 6.31
CA ILE A 129 -7.06 -16.66 7.31
C ILE A 129 -8.40 -16.66 8.06
N LYS A 130 -9.10 -17.81 8.09
CA LYS A 130 -10.38 -17.99 8.81
C LYS A 130 -10.20 -18.16 10.31
N GLY A 131 -9.15 -18.85 10.73
CA GLY A 131 -8.89 -19.22 12.12
C GLY A 131 -7.41 -19.07 12.49
N ASN A 132 -7.10 -19.02 13.79
CA ASN A 132 -5.71 -18.93 14.23
C ASN A 132 -4.95 -20.21 13.89
N MET A 133 -3.76 -20.04 13.31
CA MET A 133 -2.85 -21.13 12.94
C MET A 133 -1.53 -21.01 13.67
N ALA A 134 -0.98 -22.13 14.16
CA ALA A 134 0.34 -22.17 14.74
C ALA A 134 1.44 -22.14 13.67
N ALA A 135 2.65 -21.69 14.03
CA ALA A 135 3.82 -21.84 13.18
C ALA A 135 4.06 -23.33 12.88
N GLY A 136 4.39 -23.66 11.63
CA GLY A 136 4.59 -25.04 11.17
C GLY A 136 3.31 -25.79 10.76
N SER A 137 2.12 -25.22 10.95
CA SER A 137 0.87 -25.79 10.43
C SER A 137 0.85 -25.73 8.90
N VAL A 138 0.30 -26.77 8.28
CA VAL A 138 0.12 -26.83 6.83
C VAL A 138 -1.12 -26.01 6.46
N LEU A 139 -0.98 -25.14 5.46
CA LEU A 139 -2.10 -24.37 4.91
C LEU A 139 -2.92 -25.24 3.96
N THR A 140 -4.22 -25.25 4.18
CA THR A 140 -5.21 -25.94 3.35
C THR A 140 -6.27 -24.95 2.85
N PRO A 141 -7.04 -25.27 1.80
CA PRO A 141 -8.14 -24.41 1.35
C PRO A 141 -9.20 -24.14 2.43
N ASP A 142 -9.34 -25.05 3.42
CA ASP A 142 -10.30 -24.88 4.51
C ASP A 142 -9.89 -23.81 5.52
N ASP A 143 -8.60 -23.46 5.57
CA ASP A 143 -8.05 -22.49 6.52
C ASP A 143 -8.22 -21.04 6.04
N VAL A 144 -8.63 -20.83 4.80
CA VAL A 144 -8.72 -19.51 4.17
C VAL A 144 -10.07 -19.24 3.53
N MET A 145 -10.37 -17.99 3.30
CA MET A 145 -11.52 -17.51 2.51
C MET A 145 -11.11 -16.35 1.62
N GLU A 146 -11.81 -16.16 0.50
CA GLU A 146 -11.65 -14.94 -0.29
C GLU A 146 -12.35 -13.77 0.37
N ALA A 147 -11.68 -12.62 0.39
CA ALA A 147 -12.25 -11.35 0.84
C ALA A 147 -11.65 -10.18 0.06
N GLU A 148 -12.40 -9.10 -0.09
CA GLU A 148 -11.88 -7.82 -0.58
C GLU A 148 -11.09 -7.14 0.53
N VAL A 149 -9.80 -6.90 0.31
CA VAL A 149 -8.88 -6.35 1.30
C VAL A 149 -8.00 -5.26 0.68
N ASP A 150 -7.46 -4.39 1.53
CA ASP A 150 -6.47 -3.40 1.10
C ASP A 150 -5.09 -4.06 0.93
N TRP A 151 -4.67 -4.23 -0.32
CA TRP A 151 -3.37 -4.80 -0.66
C TRP A 151 -2.21 -3.90 -0.23
N ALA A 152 -2.47 -2.59 -0.15
CA ALA A 152 -1.47 -1.57 0.19
C ALA A 152 -1.30 -1.34 1.70
N GLU A 153 -2.07 -2.03 2.55
CA GLU A 153 -1.98 -1.93 4.01
C GLU A 153 -0.60 -2.32 4.53
N ASP A 154 -0.03 -3.40 3.97
CA ASP A 154 1.29 -3.92 4.31
C ASP A 154 2.22 -3.96 3.10
N SER A 155 3.54 -3.97 3.34
CA SER A 155 4.57 -3.99 2.29
C SER A 155 4.76 -5.34 1.60
N GLY A 156 4.33 -6.45 2.21
CA GLY A 156 4.44 -7.80 1.65
C GLY A 156 3.51 -8.00 0.46
N ALA A 157 3.98 -8.62 -0.61
CA ALA A 157 3.14 -8.92 -1.76
C ALA A 157 2.01 -9.89 -1.38
N VAL A 158 0.78 -9.55 -1.76
CA VAL A 158 -0.40 -10.41 -1.56
C VAL A 158 -0.30 -11.62 -2.50
N VAL A 159 -0.63 -12.80 -1.98
CA VAL A 159 -0.61 -14.04 -2.75
C VAL A 159 -2.05 -14.44 -3.09
N ILE A 160 -2.36 -14.42 -4.38
CA ILE A 160 -3.70 -14.73 -4.91
C ILE A 160 -3.78 -16.13 -5.51
N ASP A 161 -2.67 -16.66 -6.04
CA ASP A 161 -2.64 -17.99 -6.65
C ASP A 161 -2.60 -19.10 -5.58
N PRO A 162 -3.62 -19.99 -5.51
CA PRO A 162 -3.64 -21.10 -4.57
C PRO A 162 -2.44 -22.05 -4.71
N ALA A 163 -1.89 -22.21 -5.91
CA ALA A 163 -0.74 -23.07 -6.15
C ALA A 163 0.51 -22.66 -5.37
N LEU A 164 0.59 -21.38 -4.95
CA LEU A 164 1.74 -20.84 -4.23
C LEU A 164 1.67 -21.05 -2.72
N TRP A 165 0.51 -21.41 -2.15
CA TRP A 165 0.36 -21.51 -0.70
C TRP A 165 -0.29 -22.82 -0.22
N VAL A 166 -1.11 -23.51 -1.04
CA VAL A 166 -1.73 -24.79 -0.67
C VAL A 166 -0.65 -25.84 -0.41
N GLY A 167 -0.71 -26.50 0.75
CA GLY A 167 0.28 -27.48 1.18
C GLY A 167 1.58 -26.90 1.71
N GLN A 168 1.73 -25.57 1.73
CA GLN A 168 2.85 -24.89 2.37
C GLN A 168 2.68 -24.86 3.89
N VAL A 169 3.75 -24.62 4.64
CA VAL A 169 3.72 -24.49 6.09
C VAL A 169 3.88 -23.04 6.53
N ALA A 170 3.10 -22.64 7.52
CA ALA A 170 3.19 -21.32 8.12
C ALA A 170 4.57 -21.10 8.76
N THR A 171 5.24 -20.00 8.42
CA THR A 171 6.57 -19.64 8.99
C THR A 171 6.45 -19.09 10.41
N ARG A 172 5.28 -18.58 10.77
CA ARG A 172 4.93 -17.99 12.08
C ARG A 172 3.47 -18.24 12.39
N GLY A 173 3.04 -17.92 13.59
CA GLY A 173 1.61 -17.90 13.91
C GLY A 173 0.86 -16.93 13.01
N LEU A 174 -0.27 -17.38 12.44
CA LEU A 174 -1.19 -16.59 11.65
C LEU A 174 -2.48 -16.40 12.43
N VAL A 175 -3.11 -15.23 12.28
CA VAL A 175 -4.32 -14.89 13.01
C VAL A 175 -5.52 -14.72 12.07
N THR A 176 -6.72 -14.92 12.59
CA THR A 176 -7.96 -14.70 11.87
C THR A 176 -8.02 -13.30 11.26
N GLY A 177 -8.45 -13.20 10.02
CA GLY A 177 -8.55 -11.94 9.28
C GLY A 177 -7.24 -11.50 8.61
N GLN A 178 -6.14 -12.22 8.83
CA GLN A 178 -4.85 -11.88 8.23
C GLN A 178 -4.81 -12.26 6.74
N VAL A 179 -4.40 -11.31 5.90
CA VAL A 179 -4.22 -11.51 4.45
C VAL A 179 -2.99 -12.35 4.19
N LEU A 180 -3.09 -13.35 3.31
CA LEU A 180 -1.94 -14.16 2.89
C LEU A 180 -0.97 -13.33 2.04
N ARG A 181 0.28 -13.22 2.53
CA ARG A 181 1.36 -12.48 1.87
C ARG A 181 2.61 -13.32 1.75
N GLN A 182 3.47 -13.00 0.79
CA GLN A 182 4.78 -13.64 0.65
C GLN A 182 5.56 -13.58 1.97
N GLY A 183 6.28 -14.67 2.26
CA GLY A 183 7.07 -14.82 3.49
C GLY A 183 6.29 -15.34 4.70
N MET A 184 4.95 -15.42 4.64
CA MET A 184 4.14 -16.01 5.71
C MET A 184 4.16 -17.54 5.70
N PHE A 185 4.56 -18.15 4.62
CA PHE A 185 4.61 -19.59 4.44
C PHE A 185 5.86 -19.99 3.64
N ARG A 186 6.23 -21.24 3.75
CA ARG A 186 7.37 -21.85 3.06
C ARG A 186 7.01 -23.27 2.65
N PRO A 187 7.71 -23.88 1.69
CA PRO A 187 7.50 -25.28 1.34
C PRO A 187 7.62 -26.22 2.54
N ALA A 188 6.74 -27.19 2.59
CA ALA A 188 6.78 -28.23 3.62
C ALA A 188 8.03 -29.08 3.45
N GLN A 189 8.74 -29.32 4.55
CA GLN A 189 9.79 -30.31 4.59
C GLN A 189 9.16 -31.70 4.65
N VAL A 190 9.39 -32.53 3.66
CA VAL A 190 8.73 -33.83 3.50
C VAL A 190 9.54 -34.99 4.08
N PHE A 191 10.88 -34.85 4.21
CA PHE A 191 11.74 -35.77 4.95
C PHE A 191 12.96 -35.05 5.53
N GLN A 192 13.57 -35.66 6.54
CA GLN A 192 14.78 -35.14 7.19
C GLN A 192 16.05 -35.83 6.66
N ALA A 193 17.21 -35.23 6.93
CA ALA A 193 18.48 -35.92 6.74
C ALA A 193 18.50 -37.21 7.55
N GLY A 194 19.02 -38.28 6.95
CA GLY A 194 18.99 -39.64 7.52
C GLY A 194 17.82 -40.49 7.07
N ALA A 195 16.75 -39.89 6.51
CA ALA A 195 15.59 -40.65 6.03
C ALA A 195 15.94 -41.55 4.84
N GLN A 196 15.33 -42.72 4.78
CA GLN A 196 15.37 -43.59 3.61
C GLN A 196 14.44 -43.03 2.53
N VAL A 197 14.97 -42.84 1.34
CA VAL A 197 14.26 -42.29 0.19
C VAL A 197 14.45 -43.18 -1.03
N ARG A 198 13.46 -43.21 -1.90
CA ARG A 198 13.54 -43.82 -3.21
C ARG A 198 14.14 -42.85 -4.20
N VAL A 199 15.14 -43.25 -4.92
CA VAL A 199 15.75 -42.50 -5.98
C VAL A 199 15.26 -43.00 -7.32
N VAL A 200 14.71 -42.10 -8.13
CA VAL A 200 14.23 -42.39 -9.47
C VAL A 200 15.18 -41.67 -10.45
N ALA A 201 16.02 -42.44 -11.10
CA ALA A 201 16.90 -41.95 -12.13
C ALA A 201 16.22 -42.08 -13.51
N GLN A 202 16.01 -40.97 -14.19
CA GLN A 202 15.35 -40.92 -15.49
C GLN A 202 16.32 -40.50 -16.56
N GLY A 203 16.46 -41.35 -17.60
CA GLY A 203 17.22 -41.09 -18.81
C GLY A 203 16.36 -41.19 -20.06
N ALA A 204 16.96 -41.02 -21.23
CA ALA A 204 16.26 -41.13 -22.52
C ALA A 204 15.75 -42.55 -22.76
N GLY A 205 14.46 -42.80 -22.49
CA GLY A 205 13.79 -44.08 -22.72
C GLY A 205 13.92 -45.13 -21.62
N PHE A 206 14.51 -44.82 -20.47
CA PHE A 206 14.56 -45.74 -19.31
C PHE A 206 14.39 -45.02 -17.98
N GLN A 207 13.95 -45.77 -16.99
CA GLN A 207 13.84 -45.30 -15.61
C GLN A 207 14.39 -46.39 -14.68
N ILE A 208 15.26 -45.98 -13.77
CA ILE A 208 15.86 -46.85 -12.78
C ILE A 208 15.41 -46.39 -11.40
N MET A 209 14.98 -47.34 -10.56
CA MET A 209 14.66 -47.07 -9.16
C MET A 209 15.72 -47.71 -8.27
N SER A 210 16.15 -47.00 -7.25
CA SER A 210 17.06 -47.48 -6.22
C SER A 210 16.73 -46.82 -4.90
N ASP A 211 17.13 -47.45 -3.81
CA ASP A 211 17.01 -46.85 -2.50
C ASP A 211 18.28 -46.08 -2.13
N GLY A 212 18.14 -45.11 -1.24
CA GLY A 212 19.25 -44.30 -0.75
C GLY A 212 18.88 -43.58 0.55
N GLN A 213 19.88 -43.04 1.20
CA GLN A 213 19.73 -42.26 2.42
C GLN A 213 19.88 -40.77 2.13
N ALA A 214 18.88 -39.98 2.52
CA ALA A 214 18.94 -38.53 2.39
C ALA A 214 20.07 -37.95 3.28
N LEU A 215 20.95 -37.13 2.71
CA LEU A 215 22.00 -36.41 3.43
C LEU A 215 21.57 -34.99 3.79
N SER A 216 20.51 -34.49 3.18
CA SER A 216 19.89 -33.19 3.49
C SER A 216 18.38 -33.36 3.68
N ALA A 217 17.75 -32.38 4.32
CA ALA A 217 16.30 -32.30 4.37
C ALA A 217 15.72 -32.19 2.96
N GLY A 218 14.54 -32.81 2.73
CA GLY A 218 13.84 -32.74 1.45
C GLY A 218 12.64 -31.79 1.51
N VAL A 219 12.57 -30.93 0.51
CA VAL A 219 11.45 -30.01 0.26
C VAL A 219 11.00 -30.24 -1.18
N VAL A 220 9.71 -30.48 -1.41
CA VAL A 220 9.18 -30.76 -2.74
C VAL A 220 9.58 -29.68 -3.74
N GLY A 221 10.07 -30.08 -4.91
CA GLY A 221 10.56 -29.21 -5.96
C GLY A 221 11.98 -28.67 -5.75
N GLN A 222 12.61 -28.95 -4.60
CA GLN A 222 13.99 -28.49 -4.30
C GLN A 222 15.01 -29.64 -4.41
N PRO A 223 16.30 -29.31 -4.68
CA PRO A 223 17.35 -30.29 -4.72
C PRO A 223 17.67 -30.86 -3.32
N ALA A 224 17.79 -32.18 -3.23
CA ALA A 224 18.28 -32.89 -2.03
C ALA A 224 19.47 -33.78 -2.39
N ARG A 225 20.41 -33.92 -1.44
CA ARG A 225 21.55 -34.82 -1.56
C ARG A 225 21.17 -36.19 -0.99
N VAL A 226 21.45 -37.25 -1.76
CA VAL A 226 21.16 -38.63 -1.37
C VAL A 226 22.43 -39.47 -1.52
N LYS A 227 22.74 -40.29 -0.51
CA LYS A 227 23.77 -41.34 -0.55
C LYS A 227 23.10 -42.62 -1.01
N MET A 228 23.52 -43.15 -2.14
CA MET A 228 23.11 -44.42 -2.69
C MET A 228 23.74 -45.62 -1.93
N ASP A 229 23.15 -46.81 -2.04
CA ASP A 229 23.69 -48.00 -1.41
C ASP A 229 25.14 -48.36 -1.84
N ASN A 230 25.54 -47.98 -3.05
CA ASN A 230 26.89 -48.13 -3.57
C ASN A 230 27.88 -47.07 -3.01
N GLY A 231 27.43 -46.21 -2.07
CA GLY A 231 28.24 -45.18 -1.41
C GLY A 231 28.35 -43.87 -2.20
N ARG A 232 27.84 -43.78 -3.46
CA ARG A 232 27.90 -42.56 -4.26
C ARG A 232 26.88 -41.53 -3.74
N ILE A 233 27.26 -40.27 -3.75
CA ILE A 233 26.38 -39.15 -3.38
C ILE A 233 25.88 -38.53 -4.67
N MET A 234 24.58 -38.42 -4.78
CA MET A 234 23.90 -37.78 -5.90
C MET A 234 22.98 -36.67 -5.42
N THR A 235 22.72 -35.69 -6.28
CA THR A 235 21.76 -34.62 -6.03
C THR A 235 20.59 -34.79 -7.00
N GLY A 236 19.38 -34.76 -6.49
CA GLY A 236 18.15 -34.87 -7.26
C GLY A 236 17.06 -33.96 -6.73
N VAL A 237 15.99 -33.78 -7.50
CA VAL A 237 14.83 -32.98 -7.12
C VAL A 237 13.86 -33.84 -6.32
N VAL A 238 13.40 -33.36 -5.19
CA VAL A 238 12.40 -34.02 -4.33
C VAL A 238 11.04 -33.97 -5.03
N LEU A 239 10.44 -35.12 -5.28
CA LEU A 239 9.10 -35.23 -5.87
C LEU A 239 7.99 -35.29 -4.82
N ASP A 240 8.22 -36.09 -3.76
CA ASP A 240 7.22 -36.32 -2.71
C ASP A 240 7.89 -36.69 -1.36
N THR A 241 7.13 -37.19 -0.42
CA THR A 241 7.57 -37.53 0.96
C THR A 241 8.68 -38.57 1.02
N ARG A 242 8.95 -39.33 -0.05
CA ARG A 242 9.93 -40.42 -0.07
C ARG A 242 10.69 -40.55 -1.38
N THR A 243 10.44 -39.72 -2.37
CA THR A 243 10.98 -39.87 -3.72
C THR A 243 11.85 -38.68 -4.14
N VAL A 244 13.03 -38.97 -4.64
CA VAL A 244 13.98 -38.01 -5.22
C VAL A 244 14.26 -38.39 -6.66
N LYS A 245 14.02 -37.50 -7.61
CA LYS A 245 14.29 -37.69 -9.05
C LYS A 245 15.68 -37.18 -9.40
N ILE A 246 16.43 -37.98 -10.11
CA ILE A 246 17.76 -37.63 -10.67
C ILE A 246 17.64 -37.71 -12.19
N GLU A 247 18.09 -36.70 -12.89
CA GLU A 247 18.24 -36.72 -14.35
C GLU A 247 19.64 -37.18 -14.71
N ILE A 248 19.75 -38.16 -15.63
CA ILE A 248 21.00 -38.79 -16.07
C ILE A 248 21.20 -38.49 -17.56
#